data_d2674f219447ea09946698c2b56878aa
#
_entry.id   d2674f219447ea09946698c2b56878aa
#
_cell.length_a   1.000
_cell.length_b   1.000
_cell.length_c   1.000
_cell.angle_alpha   90.00
_cell.angle_beta   90.00
_cell.angle_gamma   90.00
#
_symmetry.space_group_name_H-M   'P 1'
#
loop_
_entity.id
_entity.type
_entity.pdbx_description
1 polymer ?
#
loop_
_entity_poly.entity_id
_entity_poly.type
_entity_poly.pdbx_seq_one_letter_code
_entity_poly.pdbx_strand_id
1 'polypeptide(L)'
;RKLRSEIYPYEYSYESKVEEIEGTATYVEWMVLKQLDEREAKVLTNRMRTVMTKPEYLLPIRISGYYTGALMINALSSAGIYPFAAADRPVGISALKAVTPSDGVFTGKDMIFRNVSDAVDAFNKKSEEIIRSVLERNEVVLNGPLELVCVNIYDARFYKGYITSRYFLLYRDEAGEKTIYGNYVIKLSDDKTISCVYRWDESLTPQYCPVKRTGPKKTDN
;
A
#
# COMPACT_ATOMS: atom_id res chain seq x y z
N ARG A 1 -13.95 -1.97 10.48
CA ARG A 1 -13.02 -1.15 11.29
C ARG A 1 -13.01 -1.59 12.75
N LYS A 2 -14.16 -1.67 13.45
CA LYS A 2 -14.21 -2.10 14.86
C LYS A 2 -13.46 -3.41 15.10
N LEU A 3 -13.80 -4.47 14.37
CA LEU A 3 -13.13 -5.78 14.47
C LEU A 3 -11.62 -5.67 14.24
N ARG A 4 -11.20 -4.86 13.26
CA ARG A 4 -9.79 -4.70 12.92
C ARG A 4 -9.01 -3.92 13.99
N SER A 5 -9.62 -2.90 14.59
CA SER A 5 -9.01 -2.16 15.70
C SER A 5 -8.86 -3.00 16.98
N GLU A 6 -9.71 -4.01 17.15
CA GLU A 6 -9.65 -4.92 18.31
C GLU A 6 -8.62 -6.05 18.11
N ILE A 7 -8.52 -6.62 16.89
CA ILE A 7 -7.67 -7.78 16.61
C ILE A 7 -6.26 -7.36 16.16
N TYR A 8 -6.16 -6.27 15.39
CA TYR A 8 -4.92 -5.78 14.77
C TYR A 8 -4.71 -4.28 15.06
N PRO A 9 -4.51 -3.87 16.32
CA PRO A 9 -4.47 -2.47 16.71
C PRO A 9 -3.31 -1.68 16.09
N TYR A 10 -2.16 -2.32 15.90
CA TYR A 10 -0.98 -1.69 15.29
C TYR A 10 -1.21 -1.39 13.80
N GLU A 11 -1.60 -2.40 13.03
CA GLU A 11 -1.89 -2.28 11.59
C GLU A 11 -3.04 -1.31 11.35
N TYR A 12 -4.07 -1.37 12.20
CA TYR A 12 -5.19 -0.44 12.13
C TYR A 12 -4.77 1.01 12.39
N SER A 13 -3.86 1.24 13.34
CA SER A 13 -3.31 2.57 13.61
C SER A 13 -2.52 3.11 12.43
N TYR A 14 -1.68 2.27 11.81
CA TYR A 14 -0.92 2.61 10.61
C TYR A 14 -1.85 2.95 9.43
N GLU A 15 -2.81 2.08 9.15
CA GLU A 15 -3.80 2.30 8.07
C GLU A 15 -4.60 3.58 8.27
N SER A 16 -5.03 3.85 9.49
CA SER A 16 -5.78 5.07 9.82
C SER A 16 -4.97 6.34 9.55
N LYS A 17 -3.64 6.31 9.78
CA LYS A 17 -2.74 7.41 9.44
C LYS A 17 -2.54 7.57 7.94
N VAL A 18 -2.43 6.46 7.21
CA VAL A 18 -2.35 6.50 5.75
C VAL A 18 -3.64 7.06 5.16
N GLU A 19 -4.80 6.61 5.63
CA GLU A 19 -6.10 7.13 5.21
C GLU A 19 -6.25 8.62 5.51
N GLU A 20 -5.75 9.08 6.65
CA GLU A 20 -5.78 10.49 7.03
C GLU A 20 -4.92 11.35 6.09
N ILE A 21 -3.66 10.98 5.89
CA ILE A 21 -2.71 11.81 5.14
C ILE A 21 -2.96 11.69 3.65
N GLU A 22 -2.86 10.47 3.13
CA GLU A 22 -2.90 10.20 1.70
C GLU A 22 -4.33 10.21 1.14
N GLY A 23 -5.29 9.75 1.96
CA GLY A 23 -6.70 9.81 1.61
C GLY A 23 -7.22 11.24 1.53
N THR A 24 -6.77 12.13 2.43
CA THR A 24 -7.09 13.55 2.36
C THR A 24 -6.52 14.19 1.10
N ALA A 25 -5.25 13.93 0.77
CA ALA A 25 -4.64 14.44 -0.45
C ALA A 25 -5.39 13.95 -1.71
N THR A 26 -5.73 12.67 -1.75
CA THR A 26 -6.51 12.07 -2.86
C THR A 26 -7.92 12.67 -2.95
N TYR A 27 -8.57 12.93 -1.82
CA TYR A 27 -9.88 13.59 -1.81
C TYR A 27 -9.81 15.01 -2.37
N VAL A 28 -8.82 15.79 -1.94
CA VAL A 28 -8.63 17.16 -2.46
C VAL A 28 -8.34 17.13 -3.96
N GLU A 29 -7.42 16.27 -4.42
CA GLU A 29 -7.15 16.07 -5.85
C GLU A 29 -8.46 15.76 -6.61
N TRP A 30 -9.24 14.82 -6.12
CA TRP A 30 -10.50 14.42 -6.74
C TRP A 30 -11.52 15.57 -6.82
N MET A 31 -11.66 16.36 -5.74
CA MET A 31 -12.57 17.51 -5.74
C MET A 31 -12.11 18.62 -6.69
N VAL A 32 -10.81 18.88 -6.76
CA VAL A 32 -10.24 19.86 -7.71
C VAL A 32 -10.44 19.38 -9.14
N LEU A 33 -10.15 18.13 -9.44
CA LEU A 33 -10.37 17.56 -10.77
C LEU A 33 -11.84 17.62 -11.21
N LYS A 34 -12.78 17.39 -10.31
CA LYS A 34 -14.22 17.56 -10.63
C LYS A 34 -14.60 18.96 -11.12
N GLN A 35 -13.85 19.97 -10.71
CA GLN A 35 -14.09 21.36 -11.11
C GLN A 35 -13.30 21.77 -12.36
N LEU A 36 -12.08 21.24 -12.52
CA LEU A 36 -11.16 21.68 -13.56
C LEU A 36 -11.10 20.73 -14.76
N ASP A 37 -11.25 19.44 -14.54
CA ASP A 37 -11.13 18.40 -15.57
C ASP A 37 -12.00 17.18 -15.24
N GLU A 38 -13.23 17.21 -15.72
CA GLU A 38 -14.20 16.12 -15.49
C GLU A 38 -13.71 14.77 -16.02
N ARG A 39 -12.91 14.74 -17.08
CA ARG A 39 -12.38 13.51 -17.66
C ARG A 39 -11.40 12.85 -16.71
N GLU A 40 -10.43 13.61 -16.20
CA GLU A 40 -9.47 13.09 -15.22
C GLU A 40 -10.14 12.73 -13.89
N ALA A 41 -11.16 13.48 -13.48
CA ALA A 41 -11.99 13.12 -12.32
C ALA A 41 -12.67 11.75 -12.49
N LYS A 42 -13.18 11.45 -13.68
CA LYS A 42 -13.76 10.13 -14.01
C LYS A 42 -12.71 9.02 -13.99
N VAL A 43 -11.51 9.29 -14.51
CA VAL A 43 -10.38 8.35 -14.48
C VAL A 43 -10.03 7.99 -13.04
N LEU A 44 -9.88 8.99 -12.17
CA LEU A 44 -9.59 8.80 -10.75
C LEU A 44 -10.73 8.02 -10.03
N THR A 45 -11.99 8.38 -10.30
CA THR A 45 -13.17 7.68 -9.77
C THR A 45 -13.18 6.21 -10.15
N ASN A 46 -12.90 5.88 -11.42
CA ASN A 46 -12.84 4.50 -11.89
C ASN A 46 -11.68 3.72 -11.26
N ARG A 47 -10.55 4.37 -11.04
CA ARG A 47 -9.40 3.78 -10.32
C ARG A 47 -9.78 3.43 -8.89
N MET A 48 -10.37 4.37 -8.14
CA MET A 48 -10.87 4.14 -6.78
C MET A 48 -11.84 2.96 -6.74
N ARG A 49 -12.83 2.94 -7.65
CA ARG A 49 -13.79 1.82 -7.76
C ARG A 49 -13.09 0.49 -8.01
N THR A 50 -12.15 0.44 -8.93
CA THR A 50 -11.41 -0.78 -9.28
C THR A 50 -10.67 -1.33 -8.08
N VAL A 51 -9.93 -0.50 -7.36
CA VAL A 51 -9.20 -0.93 -6.15
C VAL A 51 -10.13 -1.43 -5.06
N MET A 52 -11.29 -0.78 -4.90
CA MET A 52 -12.26 -1.14 -3.85
C MET A 52 -13.10 -2.38 -4.17
N THR A 53 -13.20 -2.76 -5.44
CA THR A 53 -14.06 -3.87 -5.87
C THR A 53 -13.30 -5.12 -6.29
N LYS A 54 -11.99 -5.02 -6.51
CA LYS A 54 -11.16 -6.12 -6.97
C LYS A 54 -10.12 -6.47 -5.91
N PRO A 55 -10.23 -7.63 -5.25
CA PRO A 55 -9.36 -8.02 -4.13
C PRO A 55 -7.87 -8.00 -4.46
N GLU A 56 -7.49 -8.31 -5.70
CA GLU A 56 -6.11 -8.30 -6.18
C GLU A 56 -5.42 -6.92 -6.10
N TYR A 57 -6.19 -5.83 -6.03
CA TYR A 57 -5.67 -4.45 -5.90
C TYR A 57 -5.63 -3.95 -4.44
N LEU A 58 -6.08 -4.74 -3.47
CA LEU A 58 -6.00 -4.37 -2.06
C LEU A 58 -4.56 -4.38 -1.51
N LEU A 59 -3.66 -5.08 -2.20
CA LEU A 59 -2.27 -5.20 -1.79
C LEU A 59 -1.33 -4.53 -2.80
N PRO A 60 -0.29 -3.81 -2.34
CA PRO A 60 -0.01 -3.49 -0.94
C PRO A 60 -1.05 -2.54 -0.32
N ILE A 61 -1.38 -2.78 0.94
CA ILE A 61 -2.49 -2.12 1.65
C ILE A 61 -2.36 -0.60 1.73
N ARG A 62 -1.15 -0.07 1.66
CA ARG A 62 -0.92 1.37 1.64
C ARG A 62 -1.65 2.06 0.49
N ILE A 63 -1.64 1.47 -0.70
CA ILE A 63 -2.30 2.05 -1.89
C ILE A 63 -3.82 2.08 -1.71
N SER A 64 -4.39 1.03 -1.11
CA SER A 64 -5.84 1.01 -0.83
C SER A 64 -6.24 2.09 0.17
N GLY A 65 -5.36 2.43 1.13
CA GLY A 65 -5.59 3.48 2.12
C GLY A 65 -5.83 4.87 1.50
N TYR A 66 -5.19 5.18 0.36
CA TYR A 66 -5.43 6.42 -0.39
C TYR A 66 -6.89 6.56 -0.81
N TYR A 67 -7.46 5.49 -1.31
CA TYR A 67 -8.81 5.47 -1.85
C TYR A 67 -9.87 5.26 -0.79
N THR A 68 -9.61 4.42 0.21
CA THR A 68 -10.53 4.24 1.35
C THR A 68 -10.68 5.54 2.13
N GLY A 69 -9.58 6.25 2.38
CA GLY A 69 -9.59 7.56 3.03
C GLY A 69 -10.39 8.60 2.24
N ALA A 70 -10.11 8.75 0.94
CA ALA A 70 -10.81 9.70 0.08
C ALA A 70 -12.33 9.42 -0.01
N LEU A 71 -12.71 8.15 -0.17
CA LEU A 71 -14.12 7.75 -0.24
C LEU A 71 -14.84 7.96 1.09
N MET A 72 -14.16 7.71 2.20
CA MET A 72 -14.71 7.94 3.53
C MET A 72 -14.95 9.42 3.81
N ILE A 73 -14.00 10.30 3.47
CA ILE A 73 -14.15 11.74 3.57
C ILE A 73 -15.34 12.21 2.73
N ASN A 74 -15.44 11.71 1.48
CA ASN A 74 -16.56 12.05 0.61
C ASN A 74 -17.90 11.60 1.18
N ALA A 75 -17.99 10.40 1.75
CA ALA A 75 -19.21 9.89 2.36
C ALA A 75 -19.62 10.73 3.59
N LEU A 76 -18.67 11.08 4.45
CA LEU A 76 -18.92 11.94 5.61
C LEU A 76 -19.37 13.34 5.19
N SER A 77 -18.68 13.96 4.24
CA SER A 77 -19.04 15.29 3.71
C SER A 77 -20.44 15.28 3.09
N SER A 78 -20.78 14.20 2.36
CA SER A 78 -22.11 14.03 1.78
C SER A 78 -23.21 13.84 2.84
N ALA A 79 -22.87 13.33 4.01
CA ALA A 79 -23.76 13.20 5.16
C ALA A 79 -23.81 14.47 6.04
N GLY A 80 -23.18 15.57 5.62
CA GLY A 80 -23.10 16.80 6.40
C GLY A 80 -22.15 16.74 7.60
N ILE A 81 -21.29 15.72 7.65
CA ILE A 81 -20.29 15.53 8.68
C ILE A 81 -18.95 16.00 8.11
N TYR A 82 -18.41 17.08 8.66
CA TYR A 82 -17.15 17.64 8.18
C TYR A 82 -15.97 17.04 8.95
N PRO A 83 -15.23 16.10 8.36
CA PRO A 83 -14.14 15.40 9.05
C PRO A 83 -12.94 16.31 9.36
N PHE A 84 -12.86 17.48 8.73
CA PHE A 84 -11.79 18.48 8.92
C PHE A 84 -12.07 19.45 10.08
N ALA A 85 -13.23 19.41 10.72
CA ALA A 85 -13.57 20.31 11.82
C ALA A 85 -12.74 20.06 13.10
N ALA A 86 -12.01 18.95 13.15
CA ALA A 86 -11.10 18.59 14.23
C ALA A 86 -9.72 18.35 13.63
N ALA A 87 -8.95 19.43 13.42
CA ALA A 87 -7.61 19.43 12.80
C ALA A 87 -6.57 18.56 13.56
N ASP A 88 -6.89 18.14 14.77
CA ASP A 88 -6.02 17.36 15.66
C ASP A 88 -6.32 15.84 15.65
N ARG A 89 -7.27 15.37 14.84
CA ARG A 89 -7.69 13.95 14.85
C ARG A 89 -7.60 13.31 13.49
N PRO A 90 -7.03 12.09 13.42
CA PRO A 90 -7.04 11.28 12.20
C PRO A 90 -8.44 11.12 11.63
N VAL A 91 -8.61 11.29 10.33
CA VAL A 91 -9.88 11.11 9.62
C VAL A 91 -10.50 9.75 9.93
N GLY A 92 -9.70 8.69 10.02
CA GLY A 92 -10.15 7.36 10.40
C GLY A 92 -10.82 7.30 11.77
N ILE A 93 -10.26 7.99 12.77
CA ILE A 93 -10.80 8.07 14.14
C ILE A 93 -12.05 8.95 14.17
N SER A 94 -12.06 10.08 13.45
CA SER A 94 -13.24 10.95 13.35
C SER A 94 -14.41 10.24 12.68
N ALA A 95 -14.15 9.47 11.62
CA ALA A 95 -15.15 8.65 10.95
C ALA A 95 -15.75 7.57 11.87
N LEU A 96 -14.92 6.91 12.67
CA LEU A 96 -15.40 5.91 13.65
C LEU A 96 -16.32 6.51 14.72
N LYS A 97 -16.04 7.75 15.15
CA LYS A 97 -16.87 8.44 16.14
C LYS A 97 -18.17 9.00 15.55
N ALA A 98 -18.16 9.35 14.27
CA ALA A 98 -19.30 9.91 13.58
C ALA A 98 -20.32 8.84 13.11
N VAL A 99 -19.84 7.62 12.88
CA VAL A 99 -20.68 6.50 12.43
C VAL A 99 -21.08 5.67 13.66
N THR A 100 -22.33 5.80 14.08
CA THR A 100 -22.91 4.87 15.06
C THR A 100 -22.95 3.48 14.41
N PRO A 101 -22.34 2.45 14.99
CA PRO A 101 -22.44 1.11 14.44
C PRO A 101 -23.92 0.72 14.33
N SER A 102 -24.40 0.43 13.14
CA SER A 102 -25.71 -0.19 13.01
C SER A 102 -25.56 -1.66 13.42
N ASP A 103 -26.50 -2.18 14.20
CA ASP A 103 -26.60 -3.60 14.53
C ASP A 103 -27.04 -4.45 13.33
N GLY A 104 -26.96 -3.89 12.13
CA GLY A 104 -27.30 -4.55 10.88
C GLY A 104 -26.41 -5.76 10.60
N VAL A 105 -27.04 -6.88 10.31
CA VAL A 105 -26.33 -8.08 9.84
C VAL A 105 -25.74 -7.79 8.47
N PHE A 106 -24.41 -7.79 8.37
CA PHE A 106 -23.73 -7.65 7.10
C PHE A 106 -23.83 -8.98 6.34
N THR A 107 -24.68 -9.01 5.31
CA THR A 107 -24.81 -10.16 4.40
C THR A 107 -23.64 -10.17 3.41
N GLY A 108 -23.02 -11.34 3.19
CA GLY A 108 -21.87 -11.49 2.27
C GLY A 108 -20.49 -11.48 2.95
N LYS A 109 -20.43 -11.47 4.27
CA LYS A 109 -19.18 -11.54 5.04
C LYS A 109 -18.28 -12.69 4.57
N ASP A 110 -18.81 -13.88 4.40
CA ASP A 110 -18.04 -15.08 4.02
C ASP A 110 -17.48 -15.00 2.61
N MET A 111 -18.20 -14.36 1.69
CA MET A 111 -17.71 -14.12 0.33
C MET A 111 -16.55 -13.12 0.34
N ILE A 112 -16.64 -12.05 1.13
CA ILE A 112 -15.55 -11.08 1.24
C ILE A 112 -14.34 -11.72 1.88
N PHE A 113 -14.51 -12.50 2.95
CA PHE A 113 -13.39 -13.21 3.58
C PHE A 113 -12.68 -14.15 2.62
N ARG A 114 -13.43 -14.94 1.84
CA ARG A 114 -12.85 -15.82 0.81
C ARG A 114 -12.06 -15.02 -0.22
N ASN A 115 -12.67 -13.99 -0.82
CA ASN A 115 -12.01 -13.17 -1.84
C ASN A 115 -10.73 -12.51 -1.32
N VAL A 116 -10.72 -12.03 -0.06
CA VAL A 116 -9.53 -11.45 0.56
C VAL A 116 -8.48 -12.52 0.84
N SER A 117 -8.87 -13.71 1.33
CA SER A 117 -7.96 -14.84 1.54
C SER A 117 -7.28 -15.24 0.23
N ASP A 118 -8.06 -15.43 -0.83
CA ASP A 118 -7.55 -15.78 -2.16
C ASP A 118 -6.56 -14.73 -2.69
N ALA A 119 -6.85 -13.44 -2.46
CA ALA A 119 -5.95 -12.35 -2.85
C ALA A 119 -4.63 -12.36 -2.04
N VAL A 120 -4.69 -12.64 -0.75
CA VAL A 120 -3.50 -12.80 0.12
C VAL A 120 -2.69 -13.99 -0.31
N ASP A 121 -3.32 -15.13 -0.59
CA ASP A 121 -2.63 -16.34 -1.04
C ASP A 121 -1.95 -16.13 -2.40
N ALA A 122 -2.63 -15.47 -3.34
CA ALA A 122 -2.05 -15.09 -4.63
C ALA A 122 -0.86 -14.13 -4.46
N PHE A 123 -0.96 -13.15 -3.53
CA PHE A 123 0.13 -12.24 -3.22
C PHE A 123 1.34 -12.96 -2.62
N ASN A 124 1.11 -13.88 -1.69
CA ASN A 124 2.13 -14.69 -1.04
C ASN A 124 2.80 -15.63 -2.04
N LYS A 125 2.03 -16.32 -2.88
CA LYS A 125 2.54 -17.19 -3.93
C LYS A 125 3.45 -16.43 -4.89
N LYS A 126 3.03 -15.23 -5.32
CA LYS A 126 3.86 -14.36 -6.17
C LYS A 126 5.16 -13.95 -5.47
N SER A 127 5.10 -13.64 -4.19
CA SER A 127 6.29 -13.30 -3.40
C SER A 127 7.27 -14.48 -3.34
N GLU A 128 6.75 -15.68 -3.11
CA GLU A 128 7.54 -16.92 -3.09
C GLU A 128 8.20 -17.22 -4.45
N GLU A 129 7.47 -17.04 -5.55
CA GLU A 129 8.00 -17.22 -6.91
C GLU A 129 9.17 -16.26 -7.20
N ILE A 130 9.03 -14.97 -6.84
CA ILE A 130 10.09 -13.98 -6.98
C ILE A 130 11.31 -14.39 -6.17
N ILE A 131 11.13 -14.68 -4.88
CA ILE A 131 12.22 -15.05 -3.98
C ILE A 131 12.94 -16.28 -4.50
N ARG A 132 12.21 -17.33 -4.87
CA ARG A 132 12.78 -18.56 -5.40
C ARG A 132 13.61 -18.30 -6.66
N SER A 133 13.08 -17.57 -7.65
CA SER A 133 13.78 -17.28 -8.89
C SER A 133 15.09 -16.51 -8.68
N VAL A 134 15.13 -15.62 -7.69
CA VAL A 134 16.31 -14.84 -7.33
C VAL A 134 17.33 -15.70 -6.58
N LEU A 135 16.89 -16.55 -5.65
CA LEU A 135 17.79 -17.44 -4.92
C LEU A 135 18.42 -18.52 -5.81
N GLU A 136 17.71 -19.01 -6.83
CA GLU A 136 18.24 -19.96 -7.81
C GLU A 136 19.42 -19.35 -8.61
N ARG A 137 19.41 -18.03 -8.87
CA ARG A 137 20.53 -17.33 -9.51
C ARG A 137 21.69 -17.02 -8.59
N ASN A 138 21.36 -16.80 -7.31
CA ASN A 138 22.32 -16.52 -6.26
C ASN A 138 23.28 -15.34 -6.54
N GLU A 139 22.79 -14.29 -7.20
CA GLU A 139 23.55 -13.06 -7.43
C GLU A 139 23.59 -12.20 -6.17
N VAL A 140 24.53 -12.49 -5.28
CA VAL A 140 24.72 -11.74 -4.04
C VAL A 140 25.34 -10.36 -4.34
N VAL A 141 24.69 -9.30 -3.84
CA VAL A 141 25.15 -7.90 -3.94
C VAL A 141 25.82 -7.44 -2.66
N LEU A 142 25.23 -7.81 -1.50
CA LEU A 142 25.73 -7.47 -0.17
C LEU A 142 25.59 -8.66 0.76
N ASN A 143 26.55 -8.78 1.67
CA ASN A 143 26.52 -9.71 2.80
C ASN A 143 26.44 -8.93 4.12
N GLY A 144 25.61 -9.41 5.04
CA GLY A 144 25.46 -8.84 6.37
C GLY A 144 26.52 -9.31 7.37
N PRO A 145 26.38 -8.87 8.63
CA PRO A 145 25.20 -8.17 9.15
C PRO A 145 25.16 -6.69 8.81
N LEU A 146 24.01 -6.19 8.33
CA LEU A 146 23.75 -4.78 8.02
C LEU A 146 22.40 -4.38 8.62
N GLU A 147 22.25 -3.12 9.04
CA GLU A 147 20.96 -2.64 9.52
C GLU A 147 20.07 -2.21 8.33
N LEU A 148 18.86 -2.74 8.27
CA LEU A 148 17.84 -2.26 7.32
C LEU A 148 17.29 -0.92 7.80
N VAL A 149 17.49 0.13 7.01
CA VAL A 149 16.96 1.47 7.32
C VAL A 149 15.67 1.72 6.55
N CYS A 150 15.67 1.51 5.23
CA CYS A 150 14.48 1.78 4.41
C CYS A 150 14.47 0.98 3.10
N VAL A 151 13.27 0.66 2.66
CA VAL A 151 12.95 0.12 1.34
C VAL A 151 11.82 0.91 0.69
N ASN A 152 11.58 0.70 -0.60
CA ASN A 152 10.43 1.31 -1.26
C ASN A 152 9.12 0.69 -0.74
N ILE A 153 8.44 1.40 0.14
CA ILE A 153 7.21 0.95 0.81
C ILE A 153 5.99 0.81 -0.12
N TYR A 154 6.05 1.32 -1.35
CA TYR A 154 4.93 1.25 -2.29
C TYR A 154 4.79 -0.11 -2.97
N ASP A 155 5.87 -0.89 -3.01
CA ASP A 155 5.87 -2.20 -3.66
C ASP A 155 6.61 -3.29 -2.86
N ALA A 156 7.16 -2.94 -1.71
CA ALA A 156 7.82 -3.91 -0.84
C ALA A 156 6.85 -5.03 -0.41
N ARG A 157 7.37 -6.26 -0.47
CA ARG A 157 6.64 -7.44 -0.02
C ARG A 157 7.49 -8.15 1.03
N PHE A 158 6.89 -8.41 2.17
CA PHE A 158 7.52 -9.26 3.17
C PHE A 158 6.95 -10.68 3.08
N TYR A 159 7.81 -11.67 3.01
CA TYR A 159 7.41 -13.08 2.99
C TYR A 159 8.51 -13.97 3.57
N LYS A 160 8.20 -14.70 4.65
CA LYS A 160 9.08 -15.71 5.30
C LYS A 160 10.52 -15.23 5.52
N GLY A 161 10.68 -14.03 6.09
CA GLY A 161 12.01 -13.46 6.39
C GLY A 161 12.73 -12.82 5.19
N TYR A 162 12.05 -12.67 4.07
CA TYR A 162 12.55 -11.95 2.91
C TYR A 162 11.72 -10.71 2.62
N ILE A 163 12.39 -9.65 2.14
CA ILE A 163 11.75 -8.45 1.61
C ILE A 163 12.12 -8.33 0.13
N THR A 164 11.13 -8.12 -0.74
CA THR A 164 11.38 -7.63 -2.10
C THR A 164 11.31 -6.12 -2.12
N SER A 165 12.25 -5.43 -2.75
CA SER A 165 12.23 -3.98 -2.92
C SER A 165 12.64 -3.61 -4.32
N ARG A 166 11.93 -2.63 -4.91
CA ARG A 166 12.27 -2.02 -6.19
C ARG A 166 12.88 -0.65 -5.97
N TYR A 167 13.70 -0.23 -6.92
CA TYR A 167 14.32 1.07 -7.04
C TYR A 167 15.46 1.36 -6.08
N PHE A 168 15.39 0.99 -4.80
CA PHE A 168 16.46 1.24 -3.86
C PHE A 168 16.38 0.36 -2.60
N LEU A 169 17.52 0.28 -1.93
CA LEU A 169 17.68 -0.18 -0.55
C LEU A 169 18.57 0.82 0.18
N LEU A 170 18.09 1.34 1.31
CA LEU A 170 18.88 2.11 2.28
C LEU A 170 19.22 1.20 3.46
N TYR A 171 20.50 1.03 3.71
CA TYR A 171 21.02 0.24 4.83
C TYR A 171 22.12 1.02 5.56
N ARG A 172 22.47 0.56 6.76
CA ARG A 172 23.56 1.10 7.55
C ARG A 172 24.57 -0.01 7.86
N ASP A 173 25.85 0.31 7.69
CA ASP A 173 27.01 -0.47 8.12
C ASP A 173 27.87 0.33 9.10
N GLU A 174 29.05 -0.16 9.46
CA GLU A 174 29.99 0.52 10.38
C GLU A 174 30.44 1.91 9.86
N ALA A 175 30.42 2.13 8.55
CA ALA A 175 30.80 3.38 7.92
C ALA A 175 29.64 4.38 7.78
N GLY A 176 28.42 4.00 8.15
CA GLY A 176 27.22 4.83 8.13
C GLY A 176 26.15 4.37 7.14
N GLU A 177 25.21 5.27 6.83
CA GLU A 177 24.09 4.98 5.93
C GLU A 177 24.52 5.01 4.47
N LYS A 178 24.05 4.01 3.71
CA LYS A 178 24.32 3.83 2.29
C LYS A 178 23.07 3.47 1.52
N THR A 179 22.93 4.04 0.33
CA THR A 179 21.84 3.70 -0.59
C THR A 179 22.40 2.98 -1.80
N ILE A 180 21.81 1.87 -2.16
CA ILE A 180 22.02 1.22 -3.45
C ILE A 180 20.74 1.27 -4.27
N TYR A 181 20.89 1.54 -5.58
CA TYR A 181 19.78 1.65 -6.51
C TYR A 181 19.63 0.37 -7.33
N GLY A 182 18.41 -0.06 -7.50
CA GLY A 182 18.06 -1.28 -8.23
C GLY A 182 16.94 -2.05 -7.54
N ASN A 183 16.70 -3.26 -8.02
CA ASN A 183 15.71 -4.16 -7.46
C ASN A 183 16.41 -5.29 -6.72
N TYR A 184 15.89 -5.60 -5.53
CA TYR A 184 16.56 -6.52 -4.59
C TYR A 184 15.58 -7.47 -3.92
N VAL A 185 16.07 -8.66 -3.61
CA VAL A 185 15.52 -9.56 -2.59
C VAL A 185 16.48 -9.52 -1.41
N ILE A 186 15.95 -9.13 -0.26
CA ILE A 186 16.70 -8.88 0.97
C ILE A 186 16.32 -9.99 1.96
N LYS A 187 17.28 -10.77 2.40
CA LYS A 187 17.11 -11.80 3.45
C LYS A 187 17.39 -11.16 4.79
N LEU A 188 16.46 -11.31 5.72
CA LEU A 188 16.60 -10.86 7.10
C LEU A 188 17.00 -12.03 8.01
N SER A 189 17.81 -11.76 9.02
CA SER A 189 18.04 -12.66 10.17
C SER A 189 17.09 -12.37 11.32
N ASP A 190 16.64 -11.11 11.46
CA ASP A 190 15.63 -10.61 12.37
C ASP A 190 14.89 -9.43 11.74
N ASP A 191 14.04 -8.73 12.48
CA ASP A 191 13.16 -7.64 11.95
C ASP A 191 13.94 -6.48 11.30
N LYS A 192 15.22 -6.29 11.60
CA LYS A 192 16.00 -5.15 11.12
C LYS A 192 17.36 -5.52 10.55
N THR A 193 17.84 -6.73 10.76
CA THR A 193 19.19 -7.14 10.35
C THR A 193 19.14 -7.86 9.02
N ILE A 194 19.80 -7.29 8.02
CA ILE A 194 20.01 -7.88 6.71
C ILE A 194 21.13 -8.93 6.84
N SER A 195 20.86 -10.18 6.45
CA SER A 195 21.88 -11.21 6.34
C SER A 195 22.47 -11.30 4.95
N CYS A 196 21.67 -11.03 3.91
CA CYS A 196 22.12 -11.06 2.52
C CYS A 196 21.19 -10.25 1.62
N VAL A 197 21.74 -9.63 0.56
CA VAL A 197 20.99 -8.94 -0.47
C VAL A 197 21.31 -9.55 -1.82
N TYR A 198 20.28 -9.92 -2.56
CA TYR A 198 20.38 -10.51 -3.87
C TYR A 198 19.85 -9.55 -4.94
N ARG A 199 20.46 -9.51 -6.10
CA ARG A 199 19.97 -8.77 -7.26
C ARG A 199 18.69 -9.41 -7.82
N TRP A 200 17.68 -8.59 -8.05
CA TRP A 200 16.43 -9.02 -8.67
C TRP A 200 16.29 -8.42 -10.06
N ASP A 201 16.32 -9.27 -11.08
CA ASP A 201 16.06 -8.90 -12.47
C ASP A 201 14.57 -9.12 -12.77
N GLU A 202 13.85 -8.01 -12.97
CA GLU A 202 12.39 -8.03 -13.24
C GLU A 202 12.02 -8.62 -14.60
N SER A 203 12.92 -8.66 -15.55
CA SER A 203 12.64 -9.17 -16.90
C SER A 203 12.13 -10.60 -16.89
N LEU A 204 12.35 -11.29 -15.79
CA LEU A 204 12.03 -12.70 -15.53
C LEU A 204 10.82 -12.91 -14.62
N THR A 205 10.25 -11.83 -14.10
CA THR A 205 9.01 -11.89 -13.32
C THR A 205 7.85 -11.47 -14.21
N PRO A 206 6.75 -12.24 -14.29
CA PRO A 206 5.56 -11.82 -15.04
C PRO A 206 5.14 -10.43 -14.57
N GLN A 207 5.05 -9.48 -15.50
CA GLN A 207 4.76 -8.09 -15.20
C GLN A 207 3.42 -7.97 -14.47
N TYR A 208 3.45 -7.68 -13.18
CA TYR A 208 2.33 -7.05 -12.51
C TYR A 208 2.35 -5.58 -12.92
N CYS A 209 1.38 -5.15 -13.71
CA CYS A 209 1.25 -3.75 -14.09
C CYS A 209 0.64 -2.99 -12.90
N PRO A 210 1.43 -2.28 -12.07
CA PRO A 210 0.84 -1.26 -11.22
C PRO A 210 0.19 -0.27 -12.17
N VAL A 211 -1.01 0.19 -11.85
CA VAL A 211 -1.74 1.19 -12.64
C VAL A 211 -0.75 2.32 -12.97
N LYS A 212 -0.31 2.39 -14.23
CA LYS A 212 0.65 3.41 -14.67
C LYS A 212 0.07 4.77 -14.31
N ARG A 213 0.78 5.55 -13.49
CA ARG A 213 0.55 6.98 -13.42
C ARG A 213 0.88 7.52 -14.80
N THR A 214 -0.13 7.76 -15.60
CA THR A 214 0.02 8.58 -16.81
C THR A 214 0.23 10.00 -16.30
N GLY A 215 1.50 10.40 -16.17
CA GLY A 215 1.82 11.82 -15.99
C GLY A 215 1.23 12.63 -17.16
N PRO A 216 0.94 13.92 -16.96
CA PRO A 216 0.43 14.75 -18.02
C PRO A 216 1.37 14.67 -19.21
N LYS A 217 0.86 14.30 -20.39
CA LYS A 217 1.61 14.43 -21.64
C LYS A 217 1.97 15.90 -21.77
N LYS A 218 3.26 16.21 -21.81
CA LYS A 218 3.73 17.51 -22.27
C LYS A 218 3.12 17.71 -23.66
N THR A 219 2.20 18.65 -23.78
CA THR A 219 1.80 19.19 -25.08
C THR A 219 2.95 20.09 -25.50
N ASP A 220 3.77 19.61 -26.41
CA ASP A 220 4.70 20.47 -27.13
C ASP A 220 3.84 21.48 -27.91
N ASN A 221 3.94 22.74 -27.54
CA ASN A 221 3.54 23.89 -28.34
C ASN A 221 4.72 24.39 -29.12
#